data_caa22c59e8e2471fdcc57b3dafc86b11
#
_entry.id   caa22c59e8e2471fdcc57b3dafc86b11
#
_cell.length_a   1.000
_cell.length_b   1.000
_cell.length_c   1.000
_cell.angle_alpha   90.00
_cell.angle_beta   90.00
_cell.angle_gamma   90.00
#
_symmetry.space_group_name_H-M   'P 1'
#
loop_
_entity.id
_entity.type
_entity.pdbx_description
1 polymer ?
#
loop_
_entity_poly.entity_id
_entity_poly.type
_entity_poly.pdbx_seq_one_letter_code
_entity_poly.pdbx_strand_id
1 'polypeptide(L)'
;MNCSNSIEHTVEAGDTLYKLSRQYKTTVSSIILSNPRINPYNLQIGMKIEICPGREYTRPEMSGNTGNSGISNNNGKGNLKELMRMAWLNHTYLLRMLLVSMAADLPDQQELVTALIDNAEEIADLFGRYYPENTVHSLRDLLVRHVE
;
A
#
# COMPACT_ATOMS: atom_id res chain seq x y z
N MET A 1 -3.36 -5.18 15.67
CA MET A 1 -3.03 -3.74 15.65
C MET A 1 -4.34 -2.99 15.87
N ASN A 2 -4.46 -2.22 16.96
CA ASN A 2 -5.69 -1.47 17.22
C ASN A 2 -5.69 -0.19 16.40
N CYS A 3 -6.65 -0.05 15.51
CA CYS A 3 -6.94 1.19 14.82
C CYS A 3 -7.92 1.98 15.67
N SER A 4 -7.53 3.15 16.20
CA SER A 4 -8.39 3.97 17.05
C SER A 4 -9.54 4.66 16.29
N ASN A 5 -9.57 4.54 14.97
CA ASN A 5 -10.57 5.17 14.11
C ASN A 5 -10.94 4.24 12.95
N SER A 6 -11.23 2.96 13.25
CA SER A 6 -11.68 2.01 12.23
C SER A 6 -13.12 2.31 11.79
N ILE A 7 -13.38 2.13 10.50
CA ILE A 7 -14.70 2.25 9.89
C ILE A 7 -15.12 0.86 9.42
N GLU A 8 -16.34 0.45 9.77
CA GLU A 8 -16.96 -0.73 9.19
C GLU A 8 -17.57 -0.35 7.83
N HIS A 9 -17.09 -0.97 6.76
CA HIS A 9 -17.62 -0.81 5.41
C HIS A 9 -18.37 -2.07 4.99
N THR A 10 -19.57 -1.92 4.45
CA THR A 10 -20.32 -3.02 3.86
C THR A 10 -20.03 -3.07 2.37
N VAL A 11 -19.48 -4.18 1.90
CA VAL A 11 -19.08 -4.37 0.50
C VAL A 11 -20.28 -4.26 -0.43
N GLU A 12 -20.16 -3.41 -1.44
CA GLU A 12 -21.15 -3.16 -2.47
C GLU A 12 -20.73 -3.76 -3.82
N ALA A 13 -21.65 -3.79 -4.78
CA ALA A 13 -21.37 -4.29 -6.12
C ALA A 13 -20.30 -3.40 -6.80
N GLY A 14 -19.22 -4.03 -7.27
CA GLY A 14 -18.11 -3.35 -7.93
C GLY A 14 -17.03 -2.83 -6.97
N ASP A 15 -17.13 -3.13 -5.67
CA ASP A 15 -16.05 -2.87 -4.72
C ASP A 15 -14.89 -3.83 -4.95
N THR A 16 -13.70 -3.26 -4.88
CA THR A 16 -12.45 -4.00 -4.79
C THR A 16 -11.63 -3.45 -3.62
N LEU A 17 -10.74 -4.25 -3.05
CA LEU A 17 -9.87 -3.75 -1.98
C LEU A 17 -9.04 -2.54 -2.43
N TYR A 18 -8.68 -2.50 -3.72
CA TYR A 18 -7.97 -1.36 -4.28
C TYR A 18 -8.83 -0.09 -4.29
N LYS A 19 -10.07 -0.14 -4.81
CA LYS A 19 -10.99 1.00 -4.80
C LYS A 19 -11.25 1.49 -3.36
N LEU A 20 -11.47 0.56 -2.45
CA LEU A 20 -11.68 0.89 -1.03
C LEU A 20 -10.43 1.50 -0.40
N SER A 21 -9.23 1.02 -0.74
CA SER A 21 -7.99 1.62 -0.25
C SER A 21 -7.84 3.08 -0.70
N ARG A 22 -8.18 3.38 -1.95
CA ARG A 22 -8.18 4.77 -2.47
C ARG A 22 -9.26 5.63 -1.81
N GLN A 23 -10.48 5.11 -1.70
CA GLN A 23 -11.61 5.81 -1.09
C GLN A 23 -11.35 6.22 0.36
N TYR A 24 -10.75 5.32 1.13
CA TYR A 24 -10.48 5.52 2.56
C TYR A 24 -9.05 6.00 2.85
N LYS A 25 -8.26 6.34 1.81
CA LYS A 25 -6.87 6.81 1.92
C LYS A 25 -6.02 5.87 2.78
N THR A 26 -6.07 4.60 2.46
CA THR A 26 -5.33 3.54 3.13
C THR A 26 -4.66 2.63 2.10
N THR A 27 -3.98 1.57 2.53
CA THR A 27 -3.38 0.60 1.62
C THR A 27 -4.17 -0.70 1.60
N VAL A 28 -4.10 -1.45 0.49
CA VAL A 28 -4.71 -2.78 0.37
C VAL A 28 -4.20 -3.70 1.49
N SER A 29 -2.89 -3.67 1.77
CA SER A 29 -2.29 -4.46 2.84
C SER A 29 -2.83 -4.08 4.22
N SER A 30 -3.10 -2.80 4.49
CA SER A 30 -3.71 -2.36 5.74
C SER A 30 -5.12 -2.91 5.93
N ILE A 31 -5.93 -2.92 4.86
CA ILE A 31 -7.28 -3.50 4.90
C ILE A 31 -7.20 -5.01 5.18
N ILE A 32 -6.31 -5.74 4.51
CA ILE A 32 -6.15 -7.19 4.72
C ILE A 32 -5.68 -7.50 6.15
N LEU A 33 -4.73 -6.74 6.69
CA LEU A 33 -4.23 -6.93 8.04
C LEU A 33 -5.30 -6.66 9.11
N SER A 34 -6.21 -5.73 8.84
CA SER A 34 -7.36 -5.47 9.74
C SER A 34 -8.43 -6.56 9.63
N ASN A 35 -8.43 -7.35 8.54
CA ASN A 35 -9.42 -8.38 8.26
C ASN A 35 -8.77 -9.75 7.97
N PRO A 36 -8.16 -10.42 8.96
CA PRO A 36 -7.35 -11.61 8.73
C PRO A 36 -8.12 -12.83 8.18
N ARG A 37 -9.45 -12.77 8.19
CA ARG A 37 -10.33 -13.83 7.66
C ARG A 37 -10.89 -13.52 6.27
N ILE A 38 -10.58 -12.34 5.71
CA ILE A 38 -11.09 -11.95 4.41
C ILE A 38 -10.35 -12.72 3.31
N ASN A 39 -11.12 -13.18 2.31
CA ASN A 39 -10.51 -13.59 1.05
C ASN A 39 -10.41 -12.34 0.14
N PRO A 40 -9.22 -11.79 -0.09
CA PRO A 40 -9.06 -10.56 -0.86
C PRO A 40 -9.48 -10.66 -2.33
N TYR A 41 -9.64 -11.89 -2.83
CA TYR A 41 -10.04 -12.18 -4.21
C TYR A 41 -11.51 -12.53 -4.37
N ASN A 42 -12.25 -12.58 -3.29
CA ASN A 42 -13.67 -12.92 -3.30
C ASN A 42 -14.40 -12.10 -2.24
N LEU A 43 -14.50 -10.80 -2.51
CA LEU A 43 -15.32 -9.89 -1.72
C LEU A 43 -16.78 -10.18 -2.07
N GLN A 44 -17.55 -10.65 -1.08
CA GLN A 44 -18.96 -10.87 -1.26
C GLN A 44 -19.76 -9.60 -0.93
N ILE A 45 -20.72 -9.25 -1.77
CA ILE A 45 -21.65 -8.15 -1.52
C ILE A 45 -22.37 -8.39 -0.18
N GLY A 46 -22.42 -7.35 0.65
CA GLY A 46 -22.97 -7.41 2.00
C GLY A 46 -21.99 -7.87 3.09
N MET A 47 -20.76 -8.28 2.71
CA MET A 47 -19.70 -8.57 3.69
C MET A 47 -19.28 -7.27 4.40
N LYS A 48 -19.08 -7.36 5.70
CA LYS A 48 -18.57 -6.26 6.52
C LYS A 48 -17.07 -6.39 6.66
N ILE A 49 -16.35 -5.32 6.33
CA ILE A 49 -14.91 -5.24 6.45
C ILE A 49 -14.51 -4.03 7.28
N GLU A 50 -13.45 -4.19 8.06
CA GLU A 50 -12.90 -3.15 8.91
C GLU A 50 -11.80 -2.40 8.16
N ILE A 51 -11.95 -1.10 8.01
CA ILE A 51 -11.01 -0.24 7.29
C ILE A 51 -10.46 0.80 8.26
N CYS A 52 -9.14 0.93 8.28
CA CYS A 52 -8.43 1.98 9.01
C CYS A 52 -8.10 3.13 8.05
N PRO A 53 -8.86 4.23 8.06
CA PRO A 53 -8.58 5.38 7.19
C PRO A 53 -7.30 6.10 7.61
N GLY A 54 -6.68 6.80 6.66
CA GLY A 54 -5.53 7.65 6.94
C GLY A 54 -4.24 6.90 7.26
N ARG A 55 -4.20 5.60 7.06
CA ARG A 55 -2.95 4.83 6.99
C ARG A 55 -2.43 4.75 5.55
N GLU A 56 -2.69 5.78 4.76
CA GLU A 56 -1.90 6.00 3.57
C GLU A 56 -0.46 6.09 4.05
N TYR A 57 0.42 5.37 3.41
CA TYR A 57 1.85 5.54 3.60
C TYR A 57 2.16 6.98 3.21
N THR A 58 2.10 7.88 4.20
CA THR A 58 2.56 9.24 3.99
C THR A 58 4.05 9.14 3.80
N ARG A 59 4.49 9.33 2.55
CA ARG A 59 5.88 9.61 2.21
C ARG A 59 6.45 10.48 3.32
N PRO A 60 7.51 10.06 4.01
CA PRO A 60 8.18 10.94 4.95
C PRO A 60 8.66 12.13 4.15
N GLU A 61 7.96 13.26 4.25
CA GLU A 61 8.39 14.49 3.60
C GLU A 61 9.83 14.77 4.02
N MET A 62 10.71 14.88 3.05
CA MET A 62 12.06 15.41 3.23
C MET A 62 11.97 16.91 3.48
N SER A 63 11.20 17.33 4.49
CA SER A 63 11.18 18.70 4.96
C SER A 63 11.96 18.76 6.26
N GLY A 64 13.11 19.42 6.17
CA GLY A 64 13.85 19.83 7.35
C GLY A 64 12.98 20.74 8.21
N ASN A 65 12.97 20.42 9.48
CA ASN A 65 12.72 21.27 10.64
C ASN A 65 11.30 21.40 11.20
N THR A 66 11.26 21.09 12.50
CA THR A 66 10.40 21.55 13.58
C THR A 66 8.98 21.01 13.72
N GLY A 67 8.80 20.26 14.80
CA GLY A 67 7.48 20.10 15.43
C GLY A 67 7.28 18.79 16.16
N ASN A 68 7.80 18.72 17.36
CA ASN A 68 7.55 17.79 18.45
C ASN A 68 6.13 17.17 18.46
N SER A 69 6.03 15.88 18.17
CA SER A 69 4.94 15.02 18.66
C SER A 69 5.46 13.58 18.78
N GLY A 70 5.51 13.11 20.02
CA GLY A 70 6.14 11.92 20.51
C GLY A 70 5.86 10.62 19.74
N ILE A 71 6.78 10.25 18.89
CA ILE A 71 7.00 8.86 18.49
C ILE A 71 8.38 8.51 19.03
N SER A 72 8.38 7.61 20.01
CA SER A 72 9.57 7.06 20.64
C SER A 72 10.64 6.71 19.63
N ASN A 73 11.80 7.35 19.75
CA ASN A 73 13.02 7.11 19.00
C ASN A 73 13.55 5.69 19.28
N ASN A 74 13.09 4.70 18.55
CA ASN A 74 13.77 3.43 18.43
C ASN A 74 14.33 3.27 17.03
N ASN A 75 15.63 3.57 16.92
CA ASN A 75 16.58 3.20 15.86
C ASN A 75 16.02 3.04 14.45
N GLY A 76 16.37 3.95 13.54
CA GLY A 76 15.97 4.02 12.15
C GLY A 76 16.04 2.71 11.33
N LYS A 77 16.79 1.70 11.79
CA LYS A 77 16.86 0.37 11.17
C LYS A 77 15.58 -0.47 11.36
N GLY A 78 14.91 -0.34 12.51
CA GLY A 78 13.66 -1.09 12.77
C GLY A 78 12.49 -0.58 11.94
N ASN A 79 12.47 0.71 11.67
CA ASN A 79 11.42 1.32 10.86
C ASN A 79 11.55 0.96 9.36
N LEU A 80 12.77 0.95 8.79
CA LEU A 80 12.98 0.57 7.38
C LEU A 80 12.54 -0.86 7.10
N LYS A 81 12.89 -1.81 7.97
CA LYS A 81 12.50 -3.21 7.81
C LYS A 81 10.97 -3.37 7.76
N GLU A 82 10.27 -2.67 8.64
CA GLU A 82 8.80 -2.73 8.69
C GLU A 82 8.18 -2.05 7.47
N LEU A 83 8.68 -0.87 7.10
CA LEU A 83 8.22 -0.15 5.92
C LEU A 83 8.44 -0.97 4.64
N MET A 84 9.61 -1.56 4.48
CA MET A 84 9.95 -2.42 3.37
C MET A 84 9.05 -3.65 3.31
N ARG A 85 8.81 -4.29 4.45
CA ARG A 85 7.91 -5.44 4.52
C ARG A 85 6.49 -5.08 4.08
N MET A 86 5.99 -3.93 4.50
CA MET A 86 4.65 -3.44 4.12
C MET A 86 4.59 -3.10 2.63
N ALA A 87 5.60 -2.43 2.09
CA ALA A 87 5.66 -2.06 0.68
C ALA A 87 5.70 -3.30 -0.23
N TRP A 88 6.54 -4.30 0.09
CA TRP A 88 6.58 -5.56 -0.65
C TRP A 88 5.31 -6.40 -0.49
N LEU A 89 4.68 -6.39 0.68
CA LEU A 89 3.40 -7.06 0.88
C LEU A 89 2.33 -6.43 -0.02
N ASN A 90 2.28 -5.10 -0.05
CA ASN A 90 1.37 -4.36 -0.94
C ASN A 90 1.64 -4.69 -2.42
N HIS A 91 2.91 -4.72 -2.83
CA HIS A 91 3.31 -5.11 -4.19
C HIS A 91 2.78 -6.49 -4.57
N THR A 92 2.95 -7.47 -3.69
CA THR A 92 2.49 -8.84 -3.92
C THR A 92 0.97 -8.92 -4.08
N TYR A 93 0.22 -8.16 -3.28
CA TYR A 93 -1.24 -8.12 -3.40
C TYR A 93 -1.70 -7.44 -4.68
N LEU A 94 -1.10 -6.29 -5.05
CA LEU A 94 -1.43 -5.58 -6.27
C LEU A 94 -1.14 -6.43 -7.51
N LEU A 95 0.03 -7.06 -7.57
CA LEU A 95 0.40 -7.95 -8.66
C LEU A 95 -0.60 -9.12 -8.81
N ARG A 96 -0.97 -9.73 -7.70
CA ARG A 96 -1.92 -10.82 -7.72
C ARG A 96 -3.33 -10.37 -8.13
N MET A 97 -3.76 -9.19 -7.69
CA MET A 97 -5.03 -8.60 -8.11
C MET A 97 -5.01 -8.31 -9.62
N LEU A 98 -3.90 -7.79 -10.16
CA LEU A 98 -3.75 -7.57 -11.59
C LEU A 98 -3.84 -8.88 -12.37
N LEU A 99 -3.15 -9.94 -11.93
CA LEU A 99 -3.21 -11.24 -12.60
C LEU A 99 -4.64 -11.82 -12.62
N VAL A 100 -5.40 -11.68 -11.53
CA VAL A 100 -6.81 -12.10 -11.47
C VAL A 100 -7.67 -11.23 -12.38
N SER A 101 -7.46 -9.91 -12.38
CA SER A 101 -8.19 -8.96 -13.23
C SER A 101 -7.96 -9.25 -14.71
N MET A 102 -6.70 -9.53 -15.11
CA MET A 102 -6.35 -9.93 -16.48
C MET A 102 -6.99 -11.26 -16.87
N ALA A 103 -6.96 -12.27 -15.99
CA ALA A 103 -7.53 -13.58 -16.26
C ALA A 103 -9.06 -13.57 -16.38
N ALA A 104 -9.72 -12.65 -15.69
CA ALA A 104 -11.17 -12.49 -15.67
C ALA A 104 -11.68 -11.34 -16.56
N ASP A 105 -10.79 -10.66 -17.30
CA ASP A 105 -11.10 -9.51 -18.16
C ASP A 105 -11.89 -8.42 -17.43
N LEU A 106 -11.44 -8.03 -16.23
CA LEU A 106 -12.08 -7.02 -15.41
C LEU A 106 -11.67 -5.60 -15.84
N PRO A 107 -12.50 -4.58 -15.61
CA PRO A 107 -12.25 -3.22 -16.10
C PRO A 107 -11.20 -2.43 -15.29
N ASP A 108 -10.69 -2.95 -14.18
CA ASP A 108 -9.76 -2.28 -13.28
C ASP A 108 -8.27 -2.56 -13.57
N GLN A 109 -7.96 -3.24 -14.68
CA GLN A 109 -6.58 -3.62 -15.06
C GLN A 109 -5.65 -2.41 -15.11
N GLN A 110 -6.05 -1.34 -15.79
CA GLN A 110 -5.23 -0.14 -15.94
C GLN A 110 -4.97 0.57 -14.61
N GLU A 111 -5.97 0.60 -13.74
CA GLU A 111 -5.83 1.17 -12.39
C GLU A 111 -4.85 0.35 -11.55
N LEU A 112 -4.88 -0.97 -11.67
CA LEU A 112 -3.97 -1.87 -10.96
C LEU A 112 -2.52 -1.77 -11.45
N VAL A 113 -2.32 -1.61 -12.77
CA VAL A 113 -0.99 -1.33 -13.36
C VAL A 113 -0.45 -0.02 -12.79
N THR A 114 -1.25 1.05 -12.79
CA THR A 114 -0.83 2.34 -12.23
C THR A 114 -0.46 2.19 -10.74
N ALA A 115 -1.27 1.48 -9.96
CA ALA A 115 -0.98 1.24 -8.56
C ALA A 115 0.29 0.43 -8.31
N LEU A 116 0.63 -0.51 -9.19
CA LEU A 116 1.88 -1.27 -9.14
C LEU A 116 3.09 -0.39 -9.44
N ILE A 117 2.98 0.51 -10.42
CA ILE A 117 4.04 1.48 -10.73
C ILE A 117 4.26 2.42 -9.54
N ASP A 118 3.19 3.00 -8.99
CA ASP A 118 3.27 3.88 -7.80
C ASP A 118 3.94 3.15 -6.62
N ASN A 119 3.60 1.88 -6.41
CA ASN A 119 4.21 1.08 -5.35
C ASN A 119 5.68 0.73 -5.64
N ALA A 120 6.07 0.51 -6.88
CA ALA A 120 7.46 0.30 -7.27
C ALA A 120 8.31 1.55 -6.98
N GLU A 121 7.80 2.74 -7.26
CA GLU A 121 8.43 4.01 -6.91
C GLU A 121 8.55 4.18 -5.40
N GLU A 122 7.49 3.86 -4.65
CA GLU A 122 7.48 3.88 -3.18
C GLU A 122 8.58 2.99 -2.59
N ILE A 123 8.75 1.77 -3.11
CA ILE A 123 9.81 0.85 -2.68
C ILE A 123 11.19 1.48 -2.90
N ALA A 124 11.44 2.10 -4.06
CA ALA A 124 12.71 2.76 -4.34
C ALA A 124 12.96 3.93 -3.38
N ASP A 125 11.95 4.74 -3.11
CA ASP A 125 12.02 5.91 -2.24
C ASP A 125 12.39 5.58 -0.78
N LEU A 126 12.07 4.37 -0.30
CA LEU A 126 12.50 3.91 1.03
C LEU A 126 14.00 3.87 1.21
N PHE A 127 14.75 3.72 0.11
CA PHE A 127 16.20 3.71 0.12
C PHE A 127 16.84 5.11 0.14
N GLY A 128 16.07 6.16 -0.14
CA GLY A 128 16.57 7.54 -0.25
C GLY A 128 17.25 8.10 1.00
N ARG A 129 16.99 7.49 2.17
CA ARG A 129 17.69 7.84 3.43
C ARG A 129 19.07 7.20 3.58
N TYR A 130 19.39 6.19 2.77
CA TYR A 130 20.57 5.35 2.95
C TYR A 130 21.51 5.40 1.76
N TYR A 131 21.01 5.79 0.58
CA TYR A 131 21.75 5.79 -0.67
C TYR A 131 21.65 7.12 -1.40
N PRO A 132 22.66 7.51 -2.19
CA PRO A 132 22.63 8.70 -3.02
C PRO A 132 21.46 8.68 -4.01
N GLU A 133 20.97 9.86 -4.36
CA GLU A 133 19.82 10.04 -5.24
C GLU A 133 19.95 9.33 -6.60
N ASN A 134 21.15 9.34 -7.21
CA ASN A 134 21.41 8.63 -8.45
C ASN A 134 21.20 7.11 -8.34
N THR A 135 21.54 6.52 -7.20
CA THR A 135 21.32 5.09 -6.92
C THR A 135 19.83 4.82 -6.75
N VAL A 136 19.13 5.66 -6.03
CA VAL A 136 17.67 5.55 -5.82
C VAL A 136 16.93 5.70 -7.15
N HIS A 137 17.33 6.64 -7.99
CA HIS A 137 16.78 6.84 -9.32
C HIS A 137 16.96 5.59 -10.19
N SER A 138 18.18 5.03 -10.23
CA SER A 138 18.46 3.81 -10.99
C SER A 138 17.64 2.61 -10.48
N LEU A 139 17.44 2.51 -9.17
CA LEU A 139 16.59 1.47 -8.57
C LEU A 139 15.12 1.67 -8.94
N ARG A 140 14.62 2.90 -8.90
CA ARG A 140 13.26 3.26 -9.33
C ARG A 140 13.02 2.85 -10.77
N ASP A 141 13.90 3.24 -11.69
CA ASP A 141 13.81 2.89 -13.12
C ASP A 141 13.81 1.38 -13.35
N LEU A 142 14.59 0.64 -12.55
CA LEU A 142 14.63 -0.82 -12.62
C LEU A 142 13.31 -1.45 -12.18
N LEU A 143 12.77 -0.99 -11.04
CA LEU A 143 11.54 -1.53 -10.47
C LEU A 143 10.32 -1.19 -11.33
N VAL A 144 10.24 0.03 -11.87
CA VAL A 144 9.15 0.44 -12.78
C VAL A 144 9.18 -0.40 -14.05
N ARG A 145 10.35 -0.56 -14.68
CA ARG A 145 10.49 -1.44 -15.87
C ARG A 145 10.22 -2.91 -15.61
N HIS A 146 10.31 -3.34 -14.37
CA HIS A 146 9.95 -4.71 -14.01
C HIS A 146 8.42 -4.93 -13.99
N VAL A 147 7.67 -3.86 -13.75
CA VAL A 147 6.19 -3.88 -13.70
C VAL A 147 5.57 -3.67 -15.08
N GLU A 148 6.22 -2.89 -15.97
CA GLU A 148 5.79 -2.65 -17.37
C GLU A 148 5.96 -3.91 -18.25
#